data_62e116cdfd1b2748fec9e587adefb3bf
#
_entry.id   62e116cdfd1b2748fec9e587adefb3bf
#
_cell.length_a   1.000
_cell.length_b   1.000
_cell.length_c   1.000
_cell.angle_alpha   90.00
_cell.angle_beta   90.00
_cell.angle_gamma   90.00
#
_symmetry.space_group_name_H-M   'P 1'
#
loop_
_entity.id
_entity.type
_entity.pdbx_description
1 polymer ?
#
loop_
_entity_poly.entity_id
_entity_poly.type
_entity_poly.pdbx_seq_one_letter_code
_entity_poly.pdbx_strand_id
1 'polypeptide(L)'
;MELQGCQLVHAAAVGTEKGAVLITGKGGVGKSSTALACLEAGFFYIGDDYLVVGYDPEPTVYSLYCTAKVMGDNLTTFPTVCSLLQNQDKIDREKAVLMLYPALQEQLVPSMPLRIIVTPSITGQKVTDFQEIPAWNIQRAMAFTTMSQLPGVGKHTHDFIHALCGRLPVFRIALGNSTKLIPQAIASLLEQPLAKSPQRNNQLEDFSRKPLVSVIIPVYNGESFIVRAIEHVIGQGYPALELIVVDDGSTDATARIVEGLSADVRLFRQDNQGPAAARNRGLRDASGEFVMFLDVDDYWPEHMIDMCAQQMMRHSLLEVIRGYAQLVVEGNGDKQIAFQGNPKESFRDYIGGGMYRKAVFNKVGLFDESLLFGEDSDWFTRARELGVSIQQLDEVTLYVRRHGKNMTEGKSLVELNMLHVIKKALDRKRDVMKTQGEEPCR
;
A
#
# COMPACT_ATOMS: atom_id res chain seq x y z
N MET A 1 -20.11 9.41 15.63
CA MET A 1 -18.95 8.58 16.04
C MET A 1 -17.62 9.29 15.83
N GLU A 2 -17.39 9.99 14.72
CA GLU A 2 -16.16 10.78 14.51
C GLU A 2 -15.86 11.78 15.62
N LEU A 3 -16.88 12.41 16.17
CA LEU A 3 -16.74 13.38 17.27
C LEU A 3 -16.37 12.76 18.63
N GLN A 4 -16.33 11.42 18.74
CA GLN A 4 -16.06 10.69 19.99
C GLN A 4 -14.77 9.87 19.94
N GLY A 5 -13.94 10.02 18.91
CA GLY A 5 -12.68 9.26 18.78
C GLY A 5 -12.88 7.74 18.59
N CYS A 6 -14.03 7.33 18.04
CA CYS A 6 -14.37 5.94 17.78
C CYS A 6 -14.58 5.66 16.28
N GLN A 7 -14.24 4.46 15.85
CA GLN A 7 -14.40 4.02 14.46
C GLN A 7 -15.10 2.66 14.41
N LEU A 8 -16.08 2.53 13.52
CA LEU A 8 -16.66 1.24 13.14
C LEU A 8 -15.66 0.46 12.28
N VAL A 9 -15.42 -0.79 12.62
CA VAL A 9 -14.48 -1.66 11.91
C VAL A 9 -15.11 -3.00 11.56
N HIS A 10 -14.74 -3.54 10.39
CA HIS A 10 -15.14 -4.89 9.99
C HIS A 10 -14.12 -5.91 10.50
N ALA A 11 -14.41 -6.50 11.66
CA ALA A 11 -13.55 -7.40 12.37
C ALA A 11 -14.35 -8.31 13.33
N ALA A 12 -13.70 -9.29 13.92
CA ALA A 12 -14.19 -10.01 15.10
C ALA A 12 -13.31 -9.70 16.31
N ALA A 13 -13.83 -9.88 17.53
CA ALA A 13 -13.03 -9.72 18.73
C ALA A 13 -13.43 -10.71 19.82
N VAL A 14 -12.40 -11.28 20.44
CA VAL A 14 -12.48 -12.20 21.58
C VAL A 14 -11.42 -11.83 22.60
N GLY A 15 -11.56 -12.27 23.84
CA GLY A 15 -10.57 -11.94 24.86
C GLY A 15 -10.57 -12.88 26.05
N THR A 16 -9.65 -12.61 26.96
CA THR A 16 -9.52 -13.21 28.27
C THR A 16 -9.43 -12.08 29.29
N GLU A 17 -9.25 -12.40 30.57
CA GLU A 17 -8.98 -11.41 31.63
C GLU A 17 -7.75 -10.53 31.32
N LYS A 18 -6.88 -10.96 30.41
CA LYS A 18 -5.70 -10.19 29.98
C LYS A 18 -6.04 -9.08 28.97
N GLY A 19 -7.23 -9.10 28.37
CA GLY A 19 -7.72 -8.16 27.36
C GLY A 19 -8.12 -8.84 26.05
N ALA A 20 -8.50 -8.04 25.06
CA ALA A 20 -9.04 -8.49 23.80
C ALA A 20 -7.99 -8.58 22.67
N VAL A 21 -8.26 -9.47 21.74
CA VAL A 21 -7.61 -9.60 20.44
C VAL A 21 -8.61 -9.17 19.35
N LEU A 22 -8.22 -8.23 18.51
CA LEU A 22 -8.97 -7.84 17.31
C LEU A 22 -8.55 -8.72 16.13
N ILE A 23 -9.50 -9.44 15.55
CA ILE A 23 -9.28 -10.40 14.47
C ILE A 23 -9.77 -9.76 13.16
N THR A 24 -8.85 -9.40 12.27
CA THR A 24 -9.15 -8.68 11.02
C THR A 24 -8.54 -9.37 9.80
N GLY A 25 -8.97 -8.99 8.61
CA GLY A 25 -8.47 -9.54 7.33
C GLY A 25 -9.56 -9.67 6.29
N LYS A 26 -9.20 -10.07 5.08
CA LYS A 26 -10.14 -10.25 3.95
C LYS A 26 -11.25 -11.25 4.26
N GLY A 27 -12.32 -11.25 3.46
CA GLY A 27 -13.35 -12.28 3.51
C GLY A 27 -12.76 -13.68 3.33
N GLY A 28 -13.23 -14.68 4.08
CA GLY A 28 -12.81 -16.07 3.94
C GLY A 28 -11.51 -16.47 4.65
N VAL A 29 -10.78 -15.55 5.29
CA VAL A 29 -9.49 -15.87 5.95
C VAL A 29 -9.64 -16.58 7.31
N GLY A 30 -10.86 -16.79 7.82
CA GLY A 30 -11.11 -17.51 9.05
C GLY A 30 -11.41 -16.64 10.28
N LYS A 31 -11.77 -15.35 10.14
CA LYS A 31 -12.10 -14.45 11.26
C LYS A 31 -13.16 -15.03 12.19
N SER A 32 -14.37 -15.28 11.65
CA SER A 32 -15.50 -15.81 12.42
C SER A 32 -15.20 -17.17 13.02
N SER A 33 -14.54 -18.06 12.26
CA SER A 33 -14.14 -19.39 12.76
C SER A 33 -13.12 -19.29 13.90
N THR A 34 -12.18 -18.34 13.84
CA THR A 34 -11.23 -18.07 14.92
C THR A 34 -11.94 -17.57 16.18
N ALA A 35 -12.89 -16.63 16.02
CA ALA A 35 -13.66 -16.09 17.13
C ALA A 35 -14.53 -17.18 17.80
N LEU A 36 -15.20 -18.02 16.99
CA LEU A 36 -16.03 -19.12 17.51
C LEU A 36 -15.19 -20.20 18.19
N ALA A 37 -14.01 -20.54 17.66
CA ALA A 37 -13.10 -21.47 18.31
C ALA A 37 -12.66 -20.98 19.70
N CYS A 38 -12.45 -19.69 19.86
CA CYS A 38 -12.12 -19.08 21.14
C CYS A 38 -13.33 -19.08 22.10
N LEU A 39 -14.52 -18.75 21.58
CA LEU A 39 -15.78 -18.80 22.35
C LEU A 39 -16.04 -20.21 22.90
N GLU A 40 -15.89 -21.26 22.08
CA GLU A 40 -16.01 -22.66 22.46
C GLU A 40 -15.02 -23.05 23.59
N ALA A 41 -13.86 -22.42 23.64
CA ALA A 41 -12.84 -22.62 24.65
C ALA A 41 -13.01 -21.76 25.90
N GLY A 42 -14.13 -21.03 26.04
CA GLY A 42 -14.43 -20.23 27.20
C GLY A 42 -13.91 -18.79 27.20
N PHE A 43 -13.45 -18.29 26.07
CA PHE A 43 -13.05 -16.88 25.94
C PHE A 43 -14.26 -15.96 26.02
N PHE A 44 -14.06 -14.72 26.45
CA PHE A 44 -15.02 -13.66 26.29
C PHE A 44 -15.19 -13.33 24.80
N TYR A 45 -16.43 -13.06 24.43
CA TYR A 45 -16.81 -12.71 23.06
C TYR A 45 -17.35 -11.28 23.03
N ILE A 46 -16.75 -10.44 22.18
CA ILE A 46 -17.15 -9.05 22.01
C ILE A 46 -18.02 -8.90 20.76
N GLY A 47 -17.72 -9.61 19.69
CA GLY A 47 -18.52 -9.59 18.49
C GLY A 47 -17.83 -10.11 17.25
N ASP A 48 -18.58 -10.13 16.13
CA ASP A 48 -18.15 -10.53 14.80
C ASP A 48 -18.83 -9.64 13.75
N ASP A 49 -18.26 -9.55 12.55
CA ASP A 49 -18.62 -8.69 11.41
C ASP A 49 -18.38 -7.20 11.68
N TYR A 50 -19.02 -6.56 12.63
CA TYR A 50 -18.89 -5.13 12.92
C TYR A 50 -18.70 -4.86 14.40
N LEU A 51 -17.68 -4.09 14.70
CA LEU A 51 -17.30 -3.66 16.04
C LEU A 51 -17.02 -2.17 16.04
N VAL A 52 -17.16 -1.53 17.19
CA VAL A 52 -16.66 -0.17 17.40
C VAL A 52 -15.31 -0.27 18.11
N VAL A 53 -14.33 0.49 17.66
CA VAL A 53 -13.04 0.63 18.32
C VAL A 53 -12.80 2.09 18.64
N GLY A 54 -12.47 2.37 19.89
CA GLY A 54 -11.91 3.63 20.36
C GLY A 54 -10.46 3.42 20.80
N TYR A 55 -9.68 4.47 20.89
CA TYR A 55 -8.29 4.35 21.37
C TYR A 55 -7.89 5.40 22.42
N ASP A 56 -8.86 6.14 22.94
CA ASP A 56 -8.62 7.16 23.95
C ASP A 56 -9.50 6.88 25.19
N PRO A 57 -8.92 6.75 26.40
CA PRO A 57 -7.51 6.87 26.78
C PRO A 57 -6.66 5.67 26.40
N GLU A 58 -7.24 4.48 26.18
CA GLU A 58 -6.57 3.26 25.71
C GLU A 58 -7.39 2.57 24.62
N PRO A 59 -6.74 1.84 23.71
CA PRO A 59 -7.44 1.08 22.69
C PRO A 59 -8.47 0.14 23.33
N THR A 60 -9.75 0.32 22.96
CA THR A 60 -10.87 -0.46 23.52
C THR A 60 -11.81 -0.87 22.39
N VAL A 61 -12.23 -2.12 22.39
CA VAL A 61 -13.25 -2.65 21.47
C VAL A 61 -14.60 -2.75 22.16
N TYR A 62 -15.66 -2.40 21.43
CA TYR A 62 -17.05 -2.38 21.90
C TYR A 62 -17.92 -3.27 21.04
N SER A 63 -18.79 -4.04 21.68
CA SER A 63 -19.79 -4.89 21.04
C SER A 63 -20.93 -4.06 20.42
N LEU A 64 -21.45 -4.52 19.30
CA LEU A 64 -22.68 -3.98 18.70
C LEU A 64 -23.82 -5.01 18.72
N TYR A 65 -23.49 -6.30 18.68
CA TYR A 65 -24.47 -7.38 18.60
C TYR A 65 -24.06 -8.59 19.44
N CYS A 66 -25.05 -9.37 19.86
CA CYS A 66 -24.86 -10.65 20.54
C CYS A 66 -25.05 -11.85 19.58
N THR A 67 -24.71 -11.68 18.30
CA THR A 67 -24.79 -12.71 17.26
C THR A 67 -23.43 -13.04 16.71
N ALA A 68 -23.30 -14.27 16.17
CA ALA A 68 -22.15 -14.67 15.38
C ALA A 68 -22.59 -15.25 14.04
N LYS A 69 -21.69 -15.27 13.06
CA LYS A 69 -21.95 -15.84 11.75
C LYS A 69 -20.85 -16.80 11.35
N VAL A 70 -21.22 -17.92 10.73
CA VAL A 70 -20.26 -18.91 10.22
C VAL A 70 -20.79 -19.55 8.93
N MET A 71 -19.90 -20.03 8.07
CA MET A 71 -20.31 -20.83 6.90
C MET A 71 -20.95 -22.13 7.36
N GLY A 72 -22.06 -22.54 6.69
CA GLY A 72 -22.82 -23.73 7.03
C GLY A 72 -21.96 -24.98 7.19
N ASP A 73 -21.03 -25.20 6.27
CA ASP A 73 -20.09 -26.35 6.29
C ASP A 73 -19.20 -26.41 7.54
N ASN A 74 -18.96 -25.26 8.17
CA ASN A 74 -18.12 -25.17 9.37
C ASN A 74 -18.91 -25.23 10.69
N LEU A 75 -20.24 -25.22 10.63
CA LEU A 75 -21.08 -25.17 11.84
C LEU A 75 -20.87 -26.35 12.76
N THR A 76 -20.74 -27.55 12.20
CA THR A 76 -20.51 -28.80 12.96
C THR A 76 -19.19 -28.83 13.72
N THR A 77 -18.27 -27.92 13.40
CA THR A 77 -16.99 -27.75 14.08
C THR A 77 -17.16 -27.12 15.46
N PHE A 78 -18.30 -26.45 15.71
CA PHE A 78 -18.59 -25.68 16.91
C PHE A 78 -19.87 -26.21 17.61
N PRO A 79 -19.78 -27.35 18.37
CA PRO A 79 -20.93 -28.04 18.88
C PRO A 79 -21.74 -27.23 19.92
N THR A 80 -21.08 -26.41 20.75
CA THR A 80 -21.78 -25.60 21.77
C THR A 80 -22.68 -24.57 21.13
N VAL A 81 -22.24 -23.91 20.08
CA VAL A 81 -23.02 -22.85 19.43
C VAL A 81 -23.94 -23.37 18.31
N CYS A 82 -23.76 -24.62 17.87
CA CYS A 82 -24.58 -25.21 16.82
C CYS A 82 -26.08 -25.21 17.18
N SER A 83 -26.42 -25.45 18.44
CA SER A 83 -27.79 -25.43 18.96
C SER A 83 -28.44 -24.02 18.94
N LEU A 84 -27.67 -22.96 18.78
CA LEU A 84 -28.10 -21.56 18.81
C LEU A 84 -28.44 -21.01 17.42
N LEU A 85 -28.47 -21.87 16.40
CA LEU A 85 -28.77 -21.52 15.00
C LEU A 85 -30.19 -20.98 14.84
N GLN A 86 -30.32 -19.84 14.13
CA GLN A 86 -31.60 -19.15 13.92
C GLN A 86 -32.16 -19.31 12.51
N ASN A 87 -31.33 -19.51 11.48
CA ASN A 87 -31.73 -19.53 10.09
C ASN A 87 -31.47 -20.87 9.42
N GLN A 88 -31.90 -21.97 10.05
CA GLN A 88 -31.67 -23.34 9.56
C GLN A 88 -32.22 -23.59 8.16
N ASP A 89 -33.31 -22.93 7.80
CA ASP A 89 -34.00 -23.01 6.48
C ASP A 89 -33.23 -22.29 5.34
N LYS A 90 -32.26 -21.48 5.66
CA LYS A 90 -31.46 -20.67 4.70
C LYS A 90 -29.98 -20.98 4.65
N ILE A 91 -29.54 -21.93 5.44
CA ILE A 91 -28.09 -22.22 5.63
C ILE A 91 -27.37 -22.60 4.34
N ASP A 92 -28.09 -23.15 3.36
CA ASP A 92 -27.57 -23.51 2.04
C ASP A 92 -27.28 -22.30 1.14
N ARG A 93 -27.84 -21.13 1.47
CA ARG A 93 -27.74 -19.89 0.67
C ARG A 93 -27.10 -18.74 1.41
N GLU A 94 -27.14 -18.78 2.73
CA GLU A 94 -26.66 -17.72 3.62
C GLU A 94 -25.71 -18.31 4.66
N LYS A 95 -24.92 -17.48 5.32
CA LYS A 95 -24.18 -17.92 6.51
C LYS A 95 -25.13 -18.32 7.63
N ALA A 96 -24.75 -19.32 8.41
CA ALA A 96 -25.43 -19.66 9.66
C ALA A 96 -25.36 -18.47 10.61
N VAL A 97 -26.50 -18.04 11.15
CA VAL A 97 -26.63 -16.96 12.12
C VAL A 97 -26.92 -17.58 13.48
N LEU A 98 -26.07 -17.30 14.46
CA LEU A 98 -26.12 -17.85 15.80
C LEU A 98 -26.52 -16.75 16.79
N MET A 99 -27.57 -16.99 17.60
CA MET A 99 -27.99 -16.08 18.66
C MET A 99 -27.33 -16.53 19.99
N LEU A 100 -26.32 -15.80 20.39
CA LEU A 100 -25.50 -16.19 21.56
C LEU A 100 -26.16 -15.85 22.91
N TYR A 101 -26.97 -14.80 22.96
CA TYR A 101 -27.73 -14.42 24.15
C TYR A 101 -29.09 -15.12 24.15
N PRO A 102 -29.62 -15.60 25.30
CA PRO A 102 -29.02 -15.55 26.64
C PRO A 102 -28.09 -16.73 26.98
N ALA A 103 -27.97 -17.72 26.09
CA ALA A 103 -27.31 -19.00 26.42
C ALA A 103 -25.85 -18.85 26.85
N LEU A 104 -25.12 -17.87 26.32
CA LEU A 104 -23.70 -17.63 26.62
C LEU A 104 -23.48 -16.24 27.24
N GLN A 105 -24.47 -15.71 27.96
CA GLN A 105 -24.42 -14.34 28.51
C GLN A 105 -23.19 -14.07 29.41
N GLU A 106 -22.67 -15.06 30.09
CA GLU A 106 -21.47 -14.91 30.96
C GLU A 106 -20.19 -14.68 30.17
N GLN A 107 -20.18 -15.11 28.91
CA GLN A 107 -19.04 -14.89 27.99
C GLN A 107 -19.20 -13.64 27.11
N LEU A 108 -20.43 -13.07 27.04
CA LEU A 108 -20.70 -11.87 26.25
C LEU A 108 -20.32 -10.63 27.06
N VAL A 109 -19.36 -9.85 26.54
CA VAL A 109 -18.93 -8.62 27.19
C VAL A 109 -19.16 -7.41 26.27
N PRO A 110 -19.66 -6.28 26.82
CA PRO A 110 -19.99 -5.10 26.02
C PRO A 110 -18.75 -4.37 25.51
N SER A 111 -17.64 -4.47 26.20
CA SER A 111 -16.37 -3.85 25.82
C SER A 111 -15.19 -4.49 26.54
N MET A 112 -14.00 -4.33 25.93
CA MET A 112 -12.76 -4.82 26.52
C MET A 112 -11.55 -4.05 25.99
N PRO A 113 -10.53 -3.76 26.81
CA PRO A 113 -9.27 -3.18 26.35
C PRO A 113 -8.61 -4.07 25.30
N LEU A 114 -8.24 -3.47 24.15
CA LEU A 114 -7.51 -4.15 23.09
C LEU A 114 -6.03 -4.25 23.44
N ARG A 115 -5.46 -5.44 23.23
CA ARG A 115 -4.05 -5.72 23.47
C ARG A 115 -3.29 -6.04 22.19
N ILE A 116 -3.94 -6.70 21.24
CA ILE A 116 -3.28 -7.29 20.06
C ILE A 116 -4.23 -7.20 18.86
N ILE A 117 -3.66 -7.05 17.68
CA ILE A 117 -4.38 -7.21 16.41
C ILE A 117 -3.82 -8.44 15.70
N VAL A 118 -4.70 -9.34 15.23
CA VAL A 118 -4.29 -10.52 14.48
C VAL A 118 -4.97 -10.58 13.10
N THR A 119 -4.27 -11.15 12.13
CA THR A 119 -4.85 -11.53 10.84
C THR A 119 -4.67 -13.03 10.64
N PRO A 120 -5.77 -13.80 10.55
CA PRO A 120 -5.68 -15.22 10.28
C PRO A 120 -5.29 -15.47 8.80
N SER A 121 -4.61 -16.61 8.59
CA SER A 121 -4.34 -17.17 7.27
C SER A 121 -4.47 -18.68 7.31
N ILE A 122 -5.26 -19.26 6.41
CA ILE A 122 -5.45 -20.71 6.32
C ILE A 122 -4.25 -21.29 5.59
N THR A 123 -3.47 -22.15 6.25
CA THR A 123 -2.21 -22.67 5.69
C THR A 123 -2.24 -24.17 5.40
N GLY A 124 -3.25 -24.89 5.87
CA GLY A 124 -3.32 -26.36 5.75
C GLY A 124 -2.27 -27.11 6.56
N GLN A 125 -1.47 -26.45 7.38
CA GLN A 125 -0.47 -27.05 8.26
C GLN A 125 -1.12 -27.82 9.44
N LYS A 126 -0.37 -28.67 10.11
CA LYS A 126 -0.88 -29.41 11.27
C LYS A 126 -0.96 -28.57 12.54
N VAL A 127 -0.19 -27.50 12.61
CA VAL A 127 -0.02 -26.67 13.80
C VAL A 127 -0.55 -25.26 13.52
N THR A 128 -1.23 -24.67 14.50
CA THR A 128 -1.54 -23.23 14.50
C THR A 128 -0.37 -22.49 15.14
N ASP A 129 0.21 -21.56 14.43
CA ASP A 129 1.37 -20.78 14.85
C ASP A 129 1.14 -19.29 14.57
N PHE A 130 1.94 -18.43 15.21
CA PHE A 130 1.82 -16.99 15.00
C PHE A 130 3.18 -16.34 14.79
N GLN A 131 3.19 -15.28 14.01
CA GLN A 131 4.37 -14.47 13.69
C GLN A 131 4.02 -13.00 13.82
N GLU A 132 4.86 -12.24 14.51
CA GLU A 132 4.75 -10.80 14.49
C GLU A 132 5.01 -10.29 13.06
N ILE A 133 4.16 -9.39 12.59
CA ILE A 133 4.24 -8.83 11.25
C ILE A 133 4.17 -7.31 11.32
N PRO A 134 4.74 -6.63 10.32
CA PRO A 134 4.64 -5.17 10.24
C PRO A 134 3.19 -4.70 10.21
N ALA A 135 2.88 -3.64 10.93
CA ALA A 135 1.55 -3.07 11.10
C ALA A 135 0.84 -2.77 9.76
N TRP A 136 1.56 -2.36 8.72
CA TRP A 136 1.01 -2.04 7.41
C TRP A 136 0.30 -3.24 6.72
N ASN A 137 0.73 -4.47 7.01
CA ASN A 137 0.09 -5.68 6.47
C ASN A 137 -1.38 -5.79 6.92
N ILE A 138 -1.66 -5.42 8.16
CA ILE A 138 -3.01 -5.40 8.71
C ILE A 138 -3.75 -4.12 8.36
N GLN A 139 -3.09 -2.98 8.38
CA GLN A 139 -3.69 -1.70 7.98
C GLN A 139 -4.38 -1.80 6.62
N ARG A 140 -3.68 -2.34 5.63
CA ARG A 140 -4.24 -2.54 4.28
C ARG A 140 -5.45 -3.48 4.28
N ALA A 141 -5.35 -4.61 4.98
CA ALA A 141 -6.43 -5.59 5.02
C ALA A 141 -7.65 -5.04 5.78
N MET A 142 -7.44 -4.38 6.91
CA MET A 142 -8.48 -3.79 7.75
C MET A 142 -9.13 -2.57 7.09
N ALA A 143 -8.34 -1.69 6.48
CA ALA A 143 -8.86 -0.55 5.74
C ALA A 143 -9.70 -1.00 4.56
N PHE A 144 -9.21 -1.92 3.73
CA PHE A 144 -9.94 -2.43 2.58
C PHE A 144 -11.28 -3.06 2.98
N THR A 145 -11.31 -3.94 3.98
CA THR A 145 -12.55 -4.60 4.40
C THR A 145 -13.52 -3.66 5.08
N THR A 146 -13.04 -2.69 5.84
CA THR A 146 -13.89 -1.68 6.49
C THR A 146 -14.44 -0.70 5.44
N MET A 147 -13.60 -0.18 4.56
CA MET A 147 -14.00 0.83 3.57
C MET A 147 -14.91 0.27 2.48
N SER A 148 -14.73 -1.01 2.08
CA SER A 148 -15.56 -1.64 1.04
C SER A 148 -16.99 -1.97 1.51
N GLN A 149 -17.23 -2.01 2.81
CA GLN A 149 -18.50 -2.44 3.39
C GLN A 149 -19.29 -1.34 4.12
N LEU A 150 -18.64 -0.21 4.42
CA LEU A 150 -19.26 0.89 5.14
C LEU A 150 -19.44 2.11 4.23
N PRO A 151 -20.65 2.66 4.10
CA PRO A 151 -20.87 3.92 3.39
C PRO A 151 -20.26 5.09 4.18
N GLY A 152 -19.70 6.09 3.48
CA GLY A 152 -19.20 7.32 4.08
C GLY A 152 -17.83 7.23 4.76
N VAL A 153 -17.10 6.13 4.59
CA VAL A 153 -15.73 5.98 5.09
C VAL A 153 -14.73 6.65 4.14
N GLY A 154 -13.72 7.30 4.71
CA GLY A 154 -12.72 8.05 3.97
C GLY A 154 -11.38 8.16 4.71
N LYS A 155 -10.72 9.29 4.54
CA LYS A 155 -9.42 9.59 5.16
C LYS A 155 -9.41 9.36 6.68
N HIS A 156 -10.44 9.78 7.38
CA HIS A 156 -10.57 9.59 8.84
C HIS A 156 -10.44 8.12 9.25
N THR A 157 -11.13 7.21 8.55
CA THR A 157 -11.06 5.76 8.84
C THR A 157 -9.66 5.20 8.63
N HIS A 158 -8.98 5.65 7.56
CA HIS A 158 -7.61 5.25 7.28
C HIS A 158 -6.66 5.73 8.38
N ASP A 159 -6.76 7.01 8.77
CA ASP A 159 -5.92 7.61 9.81
C ASP A 159 -6.16 6.95 11.17
N PHE A 160 -7.41 6.63 11.49
CA PHE A 160 -7.77 5.89 12.70
C PHE A 160 -7.13 4.50 12.74
N ILE A 161 -7.27 3.71 11.65
CA ILE A 161 -6.70 2.37 11.55
C ILE A 161 -5.17 2.43 11.64
N HIS A 162 -4.57 3.45 11.02
CA HIS A 162 -3.13 3.69 11.11
C HIS A 162 -2.68 3.93 12.55
N ALA A 163 -3.35 4.84 13.26
CA ALA A 163 -3.04 5.15 14.65
C ALA A 163 -3.24 3.93 15.58
N LEU A 164 -4.31 3.16 15.37
CA LEU A 164 -4.60 1.96 16.14
C LEU A 164 -3.50 0.90 15.96
N CYS A 165 -3.12 0.60 14.73
CA CYS A 165 -2.06 -0.36 14.41
C CYS A 165 -0.66 0.10 14.85
N GLY A 166 -0.46 1.40 15.04
CA GLY A 166 0.77 1.96 15.61
C GLY A 166 0.89 1.81 17.12
N ARG A 167 -0.24 1.58 17.84
CA ARG A 167 -0.28 1.43 19.29
C ARG A 167 -0.28 0.00 19.76
N LEU A 168 -0.66 -0.95 18.92
CA LEU A 168 -0.85 -2.36 19.29
C LEU A 168 0.09 -3.26 18.49
N PRO A 169 0.63 -4.33 19.10
CA PRO A 169 1.37 -5.35 18.39
C PRO A 169 0.46 -6.10 17.42
N VAL A 170 1.04 -6.49 16.30
CA VAL A 170 0.32 -7.02 15.12
C VAL A 170 0.90 -8.37 14.73
N PHE A 171 0.04 -9.40 14.68
CA PHE A 171 0.47 -10.74 14.32
C PHE A 171 -0.31 -11.33 13.15
N ARG A 172 0.35 -12.17 12.38
CA ARG A 172 -0.32 -13.15 11.53
C ARG A 172 -0.46 -14.45 12.31
N ILE A 173 -1.65 -15.05 12.28
CA ILE A 173 -1.89 -16.36 12.82
C ILE A 173 -2.10 -17.36 11.68
N ALA A 174 -1.21 -18.34 11.56
CA ALA A 174 -1.29 -19.41 10.58
C ALA A 174 -2.22 -20.48 11.13
N LEU A 175 -3.46 -20.55 10.62
CA LEU A 175 -4.46 -21.50 11.06
C LEU A 175 -4.12 -22.89 10.51
N GLY A 176 -3.93 -23.82 11.43
CA GLY A 176 -3.77 -25.24 11.12
C GLY A 176 -5.11 -25.96 10.86
N ASN A 177 -5.05 -27.26 10.62
CA ASN A 177 -6.22 -28.09 10.30
C ASN A 177 -7.13 -28.33 11.52
N SER A 178 -6.72 -27.97 12.73
CA SER A 178 -7.50 -28.16 13.95
C SER A 178 -7.86 -26.81 14.59
N THR A 179 -9.15 -26.53 14.67
CA THR A 179 -9.68 -25.33 15.34
C THR A 179 -9.41 -25.34 16.85
N LYS A 180 -9.18 -26.50 17.46
CA LYS A 180 -8.87 -26.64 18.89
C LYS A 180 -7.52 -26.04 19.31
N LEU A 181 -6.61 -25.82 18.36
CA LEU A 181 -5.31 -25.21 18.63
C LEU A 181 -5.34 -23.68 18.56
N ILE A 182 -6.39 -23.11 17.98
CA ILE A 182 -6.53 -21.64 17.82
C ILE A 182 -6.60 -20.92 19.18
N PRO A 183 -7.44 -21.34 20.14
CA PRO A 183 -7.54 -20.69 21.45
C PRO A 183 -6.21 -20.72 22.22
N GLN A 184 -5.48 -21.82 22.14
CA GLN A 184 -4.18 -21.96 22.80
C GLN A 184 -3.16 -20.96 22.23
N ALA A 185 -3.10 -20.80 20.90
CA ALA A 185 -2.23 -19.84 20.25
C ALA A 185 -2.59 -18.39 20.64
N ILE A 186 -3.89 -18.06 20.69
CA ILE A 186 -4.36 -16.73 21.09
C ILE A 186 -4.10 -16.47 22.58
N ALA A 187 -4.33 -17.45 23.45
CA ALA A 187 -3.99 -17.33 24.88
C ALA A 187 -2.49 -17.07 25.08
N SER A 188 -1.64 -17.86 24.40
CA SER A 188 -0.19 -17.68 24.47
C SER A 188 0.26 -16.29 23.97
N LEU A 189 -0.43 -15.73 22.98
CA LEU A 189 -0.18 -14.36 22.52
C LEU A 189 -0.53 -13.32 23.60
N LEU A 190 -1.65 -13.49 24.31
CA LEU A 190 -2.08 -12.59 25.37
C LEU A 190 -1.24 -12.73 26.66
N GLU A 191 -0.63 -13.90 26.88
CA GLU A 191 0.23 -14.17 28.04
C GLU A 191 1.67 -13.67 27.85
N GLN A 192 2.10 -13.51 26.60
CA GLN A 192 3.42 -12.91 26.37
C GLN A 192 3.44 -11.56 27.10
N PRO A 193 4.51 -11.27 27.89
CA PRO A 193 4.72 -9.91 28.32
C PRO A 193 4.75 -9.14 27.01
N LEU A 194 3.65 -8.42 26.73
CA LEU A 194 3.60 -7.51 25.61
C LEU A 194 4.80 -6.62 25.87
N ALA A 195 5.92 -6.99 25.29
CA ALA A 195 7.06 -6.09 25.18
C ALA A 195 6.34 -4.85 24.70
N LYS A 196 6.23 -3.82 25.58
CA LYS A 196 5.71 -2.50 25.20
C LYS A 196 6.31 -2.31 23.85
N SER A 197 5.46 -2.52 22.84
CA SER A 197 5.79 -2.43 21.43
C SER A 197 6.98 -1.50 21.40
N PRO A 198 8.25 -1.97 21.11
CA PRO A 198 9.44 -1.28 21.54
C PRO A 198 9.03 0.12 21.40
N GLN A 199 8.90 0.83 22.54
CA GLN A 199 8.52 2.24 22.41
C GLN A 199 9.44 2.63 21.31
N ARG A 200 8.90 2.52 20.06
CA ARG A 200 9.58 3.17 18.99
C ARG A 200 9.82 4.45 19.67
N ASN A 201 11.08 4.54 20.18
CA ASN A 201 11.47 5.73 20.86
C ASN A 201 10.57 6.77 20.24
N ASN A 202 9.66 7.36 21.05
CA ASN A 202 9.16 8.66 20.76
C ASN A 202 10.38 9.60 20.83
N GLN A 203 11.42 9.25 20.13
CA GLN A 203 11.94 10.18 19.17
C GLN A 203 10.69 10.42 18.36
N LEU A 204 9.91 11.41 18.82
CA LEU A 204 9.18 12.32 17.95
C LEU A 204 9.96 12.23 16.65
N GLU A 205 9.53 11.30 15.72
CA GLU A 205 10.23 11.20 14.45
C GLU A 205 10.20 12.62 14.05
N ASP A 206 11.38 13.19 14.09
CA ASP A 206 11.56 14.62 13.99
C ASP A 206 11.02 14.98 12.61
N PHE A 207 9.71 15.26 12.54
CA PHE A 207 9.04 15.67 11.30
C PHE A 207 9.62 16.98 10.80
N SER A 208 10.53 17.60 11.61
CA SER A 208 11.40 18.68 11.18
C SER A 208 12.52 18.17 10.27
N ARG A 209 12.90 16.86 10.36
CA ARG A 209 13.87 16.27 9.44
C ARG A 209 13.26 16.26 8.04
N LYS A 210 13.92 16.91 7.12
CA LYS A 210 13.61 16.84 5.69
C LYS A 210 14.65 15.91 5.03
N PRO A 211 14.30 14.65 4.71
CA PRO A 211 15.22 13.75 4.03
C PRO A 211 15.61 14.32 2.65
N LEU A 212 16.82 14.08 2.22
CA LEU A 212 17.26 14.52 0.91
C LEU A 212 16.48 13.79 -0.18
N VAL A 213 15.88 14.56 -1.09
CA VAL A 213 15.17 14.06 -2.27
C VAL A 213 15.98 14.41 -3.51
N SER A 214 16.40 13.40 -4.27
CA SER A 214 17.03 13.60 -5.59
C SER A 214 15.95 13.59 -6.66
N VAL A 215 15.80 14.70 -7.36
CA VAL A 215 14.94 14.79 -8.55
C VAL A 215 15.81 14.64 -9.79
N ILE A 216 15.48 13.66 -10.63
CA ILE A 216 16.20 13.34 -11.87
C ILE A 216 15.34 13.77 -13.06
N ILE A 217 15.89 14.65 -13.88
CA ILE A 217 15.28 15.13 -15.15
C ILE A 217 16.10 14.57 -16.31
N PRO A 218 15.67 13.49 -16.98
CA PRO A 218 16.26 13.07 -18.24
C PRO A 218 15.82 14.05 -19.34
N VAL A 219 16.74 14.44 -20.21
CA VAL A 219 16.42 15.37 -21.30
C VAL A 219 17.20 15.06 -22.58
N TYR A 220 16.52 15.13 -23.71
CA TYR A 220 17.09 15.11 -25.05
C TYR A 220 16.38 16.13 -25.92
N ASN A 221 17.13 17.14 -26.43
CA ASN A 221 16.59 18.25 -27.25
C ASN A 221 15.39 18.95 -26.56
N GLY A 222 15.58 19.34 -25.31
CA GLY A 222 14.55 19.93 -24.46
C GLY A 222 14.70 21.44 -24.22
N GLU A 223 15.40 22.20 -25.10
CA GLU A 223 15.67 23.62 -24.88
C GLU A 223 14.42 24.46 -24.59
N SER A 224 13.26 24.07 -25.16
CA SER A 224 11.99 24.77 -24.98
C SER A 224 11.33 24.50 -23.64
N PHE A 225 11.76 23.47 -22.88
CA PHE A 225 11.08 22.98 -21.67
C PHE A 225 11.97 23.03 -20.43
N ILE A 226 13.30 22.86 -20.58
CA ILE A 226 14.23 22.59 -19.48
C ILE A 226 14.22 23.66 -18.40
N VAL A 227 14.15 24.94 -18.75
CA VAL A 227 14.10 26.03 -17.77
C VAL A 227 12.84 25.90 -16.89
N ARG A 228 11.69 25.72 -17.53
CA ARG A 228 10.40 25.58 -16.85
C ARG A 228 10.36 24.34 -15.96
N ALA A 229 10.96 23.21 -16.39
CA ALA A 229 11.04 21.99 -15.59
C ALA A 229 11.88 22.21 -14.31
N ILE A 230 13.05 22.87 -14.45
CA ILE A 230 13.92 23.19 -13.32
C ILE A 230 13.23 24.16 -12.35
N GLU A 231 12.66 25.25 -12.86
CA GLU A 231 11.91 26.22 -12.04
C GLU A 231 10.73 25.57 -11.32
N HIS A 232 10.04 24.64 -12.00
CA HIS A 232 8.92 23.91 -11.43
C HIS A 232 9.35 23.03 -10.23
N VAL A 233 10.47 22.30 -10.36
CA VAL A 233 11.01 21.48 -9.27
C VAL A 233 11.46 22.36 -8.09
N ILE A 234 12.16 23.45 -8.34
CA ILE A 234 12.57 24.41 -7.31
C ILE A 234 11.34 25.04 -6.64
N GLY A 235 10.31 25.39 -7.43
CA GLY A 235 9.04 25.96 -6.99
C GLY A 235 8.21 25.04 -6.08
N GLN A 236 8.52 23.73 -6.00
CA GLN A 236 7.93 22.83 -5.00
C GLN A 236 8.29 23.23 -3.54
N GLY A 237 9.33 24.05 -3.36
CA GLY A 237 9.71 24.60 -2.07
C GLY A 237 10.24 23.59 -1.04
N TYR A 238 10.67 22.42 -1.48
CA TYR A 238 11.21 21.39 -0.61
C TYR A 238 12.66 21.72 -0.21
N PRO A 239 13.00 21.85 1.10
CA PRO A 239 14.28 22.45 1.53
C PRO A 239 15.51 21.54 1.34
N ALA A 240 15.32 20.22 1.29
CA ALA A 240 16.40 19.24 1.14
C ALA A 240 16.33 18.58 -0.24
N LEU A 241 16.60 19.34 -1.29
CA LEU A 241 16.47 18.95 -2.69
C LEU A 241 17.85 18.82 -3.35
N GLU A 242 18.07 17.74 -4.08
CA GLU A 242 19.16 17.57 -5.02
C GLU A 242 18.54 17.48 -6.43
N LEU A 243 18.91 18.40 -7.31
CA LEU A 243 18.40 18.43 -8.68
C LEU A 243 19.45 17.95 -9.66
N ILE A 244 19.15 16.88 -10.37
CA ILE A 244 20.02 16.21 -11.33
C ILE A 244 19.38 16.28 -12.72
N VAL A 245 20.06 16.94 -13.66
CA VAL A 245 19.69 16.92 -15.08
C VAL A 245 20.65 15.98 -15.79
N VAL A 246 20.10 15.05 -16.59
CA VAL A 246 20.89 14.16 -17.44
C VAL A 246 20.57 14.48 -18.89
N ASP A 247 21.49 15.16 -19.55
CA ASP A 247 21.44 15.46 -20.98
C ASP A 247 21.90 14.25 -21.79
N ASP A 248 20.95 13.59 -22.43
CA ASP A 248 21.15 12.37 -23.21
C ASP A 248 21.60 12.70 -24.66
N GLY A 249 22.64 13.53 -24.78
CA GLY A 249 23.26 13.86 -26.06
C GLY A 249 22.50 14.89 -26.89
N SER A 250 21.90 15.90 -26.25
CA SER A 250 21.20 16.97 -26.97
C SER A 250 22.08 17.69 -28.00
N THR A 251 21.48 17.99 -29.12
CA THR A 251 22.11 18.73 -30.23
C THR A 251 21.66 20.20 -30.33
N ASP A 252 20.64 20.55 -29.52
CA ASP A 252 20.12 21.93 -29.39
C ASP A 252 20.83 22.71 -28.25
N ALA A 253 20.23 23.79 -27.76
CA ALA A 253 20.81 24.62 -26.72
C ALA A 253 20.63 24.07 -25.29
N THR A 254 20.01 22.88 -25.09
CA THR A 254 19.65 22.35 -23.79
C THR A 254 20.76 22.41 -22.75
N ALA A 255 21.91 21.81 -23.04
CA ALA A 255 23.05 21.77 -22.10
C ALA A 255 23.55 23.17 -21.74
N ARG A 256 23.70 24.04 -22.76
CA ARG A 256 24.14 25.43 -22.54
C ARG A 256 23.19 26.23 -21.67
N ILE A 257 21.89 26.00 -21.84
CA ILE A 257 20.87 26.65 -21.01
C ILE A 257 21.03 26.21 -19.55
N VAL A 258 21.17 24.91 -19.27
CA VAL A 258 21.34 24.40 -17.90
C VAL A 258 22.62 24.93 -17.25
N GLU A 259 23.75 24.94 -17.99
CA GLU A 259 25.04 25.49 -17.54
C GLU A 259 24.97 26.99 -17.21
N GLY A 260 24.09 27.73 -17.87
CA GLY A 260 23.88 29.17 -17.67
C GLY A 260 22.93 29.52 -16.50
N LEU A 261 22.25 28.54 -15.90
CA LEU A 261 21.34 28.78 -14.78
C LEU A 261 22.12 29.07 -13.48
N SER A 262 21.61 29.99 -12.69
CA SER A 262 22.14 30.28 -11.35
C SER A 262 21.70 29.30 -10.26
N ALA A 263 20.90 28.32 -10.64
CA ALA A 263 20.37 27.30 -9.73
C ALA A 263 21.46 26.23 -9.45
N ASP A 264 21.41 25.64 -8.24
CA ASP A 264 22.25 24.49 -7.87
C ASP A 264 21.72 23.21 -8.56
N VAL A 265 22.14 23.03 -9.82
CA VAL A 265 21.74 21.92 -10.69
C VAL A 265 22.98 21.12 -11.08
N ARG A 266 22.95 19.82 -10.81
CA ARG A 266 24.00 18.90 -11.24
C ARG A 266 23.68 18.42 -12.67
N LEU A 267 24.46 18.88 -13.64
CA LEU A 267 24.32 18.46 -15.04
C LEU A 267 25.28 17.31 -15.37
N PHE A 268 24.73 16.21 -15.87
CA PHE A 268 25.49 15.12 -16.47
C PHE A 268 25.17 15.04 -17.96
N ARG A 269 26.19 14.79 -18.76
CA ARG A 269 26.06 14.61 -20.23
C ARG A 269 26.49 13.20 -20.61
N GLN A 270 25.81 12.61 -21.57
CA GLN A 270 26.15 11.32 -22.15
C GLN A 270 25.79 11.32 -23.64
N ASP A 271 26.29 10.34 -24.40
CA ASP A 271 25.79 10.07 -25.75
C ASP A 271 24.37 9.56 -25.66
N ASN A 272 23.54 9.85 -26.70
CA ASN A 272 22.16 9.45 -26.71
C ASN A 272 21.97 7.92 -26.62
N GLN A 273 21.42 7.44 -25.50
CA GLN A 273 21.14 6.04 -25.22
C GLN A 273 19.69 5.80 -24.77
N GLY A 274 18.87 6.84 -24.80
CA GLY A 274 17.45 6.79 -24.47
C GLY A 274 17.12 7.06 -23.00
N PRO A 275 15.83 7.22 -22.69
CA PRO A 275 15.36 7.70 -21.37
C PRO A 275 15.72 6.75 -20.23
N ALA A 276 15.71 5.43 -20.46
CA ALA A 276 16.11 4.43 -19.46
C ALA A 276 17.58 4.64 -19.01
N ALA A 277 18.50 4.80 -19.98
CA ALA A 277 19.90 5.03 -19.69
C ALA A 277 20.15 6.35 -18.96
N ALA A 278 19.44 7.41 -19.37
CA ALA A 278 19.52 8.72 -18.73
C ALA A 278 19.02 8.66 -17.28
N ARG A 279 17.86 8.01 -17.00
CA ARG A 279 17.37 7.81 -15.63
C ARG A 279 18.33 6.97 -14.81
N ASN A 280 18.90 5.91 -15.36
CA ASN A 280 19.89 5.06 -14.69
C ASN A 280 21.15 5.85 -14.36
N ARG A 281 21.61 6.72 -15.22
CA ARG A 281 22.75 7.61 -14.94
C ARG A 281 22.43 8.50 -13.74
N GLY A 282 21.29 9.17 -13.74
CA GLY A 282 20.85 10.00 -12.62
C GLY A 282 20.74 9.22 -11.31
N LEU A 283 20.22 7.98 -11.34
CA LEU A 283 20.13 7.10 -10.17
C LEU A 283 21.48 6.74 -9.55
N ARG A 284 22.49 6.50 -10.38
CA ARG A 284 23.86 6.19 -9.90
C ARG A 284 24.46 7.37 -9.15
N ASP A 285 24.19 8.58 -9.62
CA ASP A 285 24.76 9.83 -9.10
C ASP A 285 23.88 10.50 -8.02
N ALA A 286 22.64 10.05 -7.83
CA ALA A 286 21.72 10.54 -6.79
C ALA A 286 22.22 10.21 -5.39
N SER A 287 22.15 11.18 -4.45
CA SER A 287 22.55 11.02 -3.06
C SER A 287 21.37 10.93 -2.10
N GLY A 288 20.17 11.27 -2.57
CA GLY A 288 18.94 11.33 -1.76
C GLY A 288 18.52 9.99 -1.18
N GLU A 289 17.89 10.03 -0.02
CA GLU A 289 17.17 8.90 0.56
C GLU A 289 15.98 8.52 -0.32
N PHE A 290 15.34 9.54 -0.89
CA PHE A 290 14.26 9.39 -1.85
C PHE A 290 14.68 9.90 -3.23
N VAL A 291 14.05 9.30 -4.25
CA VAL A 291 14.26 9.68 -5.65
C VAL A 291 12.92 9.95 -6.30
N MET A 292 12.85 10.96 -7.15
CA MET A 292 11.75 11.24 -8.05
C MET A 292 12.28 11.47 -9.47
N PHE A 293 11.43 11.23 -10.47
CA PHE A 293 11.74 11.48 -11.86
C PHE A 293 10.75 12.49 -12.42
N LEU A 294 11.21 13.39 -13.25
CA LEU A 294 10.34 14.32 -13.97
C LEU A 294 10.79 14.39 -15.43
N ASP A 295 9.93 13.99 -16.33
CA ASP A 295 10.18 14.20 -17.75
C ASP A 295 10.09 15.70 -18.04
N VAL A 296 10.98 16.18 -18.91
CA VAL A 296 11.25 17.63 -19.10
C VAL A 296 10.03 18.46 -19.51
N ASP A 297 9.04 17.81 -20.11
CA ASP A 297 7.79 18.39 -20.60
C ASP A 297 6.59 18.23 -19.64
N ASP A 298 6.75 17.47 -18.56
CA ASP A 298 5.71 17.22 -17.56
C ASP A 298 5.80 18.14 -16.34
N TYR A 299 4.83 18.05 -15.41
CA TYR A 299 4.86 18.79 -14.16
C TYR A 299 4.01 18.10 -13.07
N TRP A 300 4.30 18.41 -11.81
CA TRP A 300 3.60 17.90 -10.64
C TRP A 300 2.56 18.89 -10.12
N PRO A 301 1.59 18.44 -9.29
CA PRO A 301 0.84 19.34 -8.41
C PRO A 301 1.78 20.10 -7.46
N GLU A 302 1.30 21.20 -6.92
CA GLU A 302 2.01 21.95 -5.88
C GLU A 302 2.27 21.06 -4.65
N HIS A 303 3.42 21.27 -3.99
CA HIS A 303 3.82 20.56 -2.77
C HIS A 303 3.90 19.02 -2.89
N MET A 304 4.00 18.48 -4.10
CA MET A 304 4.07 17.04 -4.36
C MET A 304 5.25 16.38 -3.63
N ILE A 305 6.43 17.01 -3.65
CA ILE A 305 7.64 16.46 -3.00
C ILE A 305 7.42 16.36 -1.49
N ASP A 306 6.93 17.43 -0.85
CA ASP A 306 6.71 17.45 0.60
C ASP A 306 5.62 16.46 1.02
N MET A 307 4.52 16.38 0.28
CA MET A 307 3.44 15.44 0.52
C MET A 307 3.93 13.98 0.47
N CYS A 308 4.66 13.61 -0.58
CA CYS A 308 5.19 12.26 -0.72
C CYS A 308 6.25 11.94 0.32
N ALA A 309 7.19 12.87 0.61
CA ALA A 309 8.22 12.68 1.60
C ALA A 309 7.63 12.45 3.00
N GLN A 310 6.63 13.24 3.41
CA GLN A 310 5.93 13.05 4.68
C GLN A 310 5.27 11.67 4.77
N GLN A 311 4.60 11.21 3.72
CA GLN A 311 3.99 9.88 3.68
C GLN A 311 5.04 8.76 3.76
N MET A 312 6.14 8.89 3.00
CA MET A 312 7.24 7.93 3.02
C MET A 312 7.94 7.87 4.38
N MET A 313 8.05 9.00 5.09
CA MET A 313 8.60 9.05 6.44
C MET A 313 7.67 8.40 7.47
N ARG A 314 6.36 8.66 7.38
CA ARG A 314 5.36 8.04 8.26
C ARG A 314 5.29 6.52 8.08
N HIS A 315 5.66 6.03 6.92
CA HIS A 315 5.57 4.61 6.54
C HIS A 315 6.95 4.08 6.15
N SER A 316 7.79 3.78 7.15
CA SER A 316 9.19 3.38 6.95
C SER A 316 9.38 2.15 6.03
N LEU A 317 8.36 1.29 5.93
CA LEU A 317 8.37 0.10 5.07
C LEU A 317 7.77 0.35 3.67
N LEU A 318 7.25 1.55 3.43
CA LEU A 318 6.77 1.92 2.12
C LEU A 318 7.98 2.18 1.22
N GLU A 319 8.06 1.46 0.10
CA GLU A 319 9.19 1.56 -0.84
C GLU A 319 8.88 2.51 -1.99
N VAL A 320 7.59 2.61 -2.38
CA VAL A 320 7.12 3.49 -3.46
C VAL A 320 5.78 4.10 -3.08
N ILE A 321 5.62 5.40 -3.32
CA ILE A 321 4.33 6.10 -3.28
C ILE A 321 4.07 6.75 -4.64
N ARG A 322 2.87 6.61 -5.17
CA ARG A 322 2.46 7.20 -6.46
C ARG A 322 0.96 7.50 -6.47
N GLY A 323 0.55 8.43 -7.33
CA GLY A 323 -0.86 8.68 -7.60
C GLY A 323 -1.20 8.43 -9.07
N TYR A 324 -2.23 9.14 -9.56
CA TYR A 324 -2.66 9.07 -10.95
C TYR A 324 -1.92 10.09 -11.81
N ALA A 325 -1.78 9.78 -13.10
CA ALA A 325 -1.32 10.72 -14.10
C ALA A 325 -2.50 11.28 -14.88
N GLN A 326 -2.60 12.60 -14.98
CA GLN A 326 -3.61 13.32 -15.76
C GLN A 326 -3.00 13.88 -17.03
N LEU A 327 -3.57 13.52 -18.18
CA LEU A 327 -3.19 14.11 -19.45
C LEU A 327 -3.70 15.54 -19.54
N VAL A 328 -2.85 16.45 -20.00
CA VAL A 328 -3.18 17.87 -20.17
C VAL A 328 -2.77 18.35 -21.55
N VAL A 329 -3.63 19.15 -22.18
CA VAL A 329 -3.37 19.82 -23.44
C VAL A 329 -3.37 21.32 -23.21
N GLU A 330 -2.30 22.00 -23.60
CA GLU A 330 -2.23 23.47 -23.58
C GLU A 330 -2.92 24.03 -24.82
N GLY A 331 -3.95 24.83 -24.62
CA GLY A 331 -4.64 25.52 -25.73
C GLY A 331 -3.78 26.64 -26.36
N ASN A 332 -3.96 26.90 -27.62
CA ASN A 332 -3.36 28.05 -28.33
C ASN A 332 -4.00 29.35 -27.83
N GLY A 333 -3.31 30.09 -26.96
CA GLY A 333 -3.73 31.43 -26.49
C GLY A 333 -4.54 31.36 -25.17
N ASP A 334 -4.17 32.21 -24.21
CA ASP A 334 -4.79 32.39 -22.88
C ASP A 334 -4.93 31.11 -22.01
N LYS A 335 -3.78 30.58 -21.52
CA LYS A 335 -3.65 29.76 -20.29
C LYS A 335 -4.77 28.75 -19.94
N GLN A 336 -5.56 28.30 -20.91
CA GLN A 336 -6.55 27.28 -20.66
C GLN A 336 -5.88 25.90 -20.75
N ILE A 337 -5.67 25.27 -19.59
CA ILE A 337 -5.28 23.86 -19.49
C ILE A 337 -6.55 23.04 -19.66
N ALA A 338 -6.61 22.19 -20.69
CA ALA A 338 -7.68 21.23 -20.87
C ALA A 338 -7.24 19.86 -20.36
N PHE A 339 -7.99 19.28 -19.43
CA PHE A 339 -7.78 17.92 -18.97
C PHE A 339 -8.37 16.94 -19.97
N GLN A 340 -7.61 15.88 -20.28
CA GLN A 340 -8.02 14.85 -21.23
C GLN A 340 -8.15 13.49 -20.56
N GLY A 341 -9.31 12.86 -20.66
CA GLY A 341 -9.60 11.54 -20.12
C GLY A 341 -9.77 11.52 -18.60
N ASN A 342 -10.07 10.33 -18.07
CA ASN A 342 -10.16 10.08 -16.64
C ASN A 342 -8.84 9.49 -16.15
N PRO A 343 -8.12 10.12 -15.21
CA PRO A 343 -6.84 9.62 -14.73
C PRO A 343 -6.94 8.24 -14.06
N LYS A 344 -8.10 7.89 -13.48
CA LYS A 344 -8.34 6.59 -12.84
C LYS A 344 -8.52 5.43 -13.84
N GLU A 345 -8.79 5.74 -15.09
CA GLU A 345 -8.93 4.76 -16.18
C GLU A 345 -7.63 4.54 -16.96
N SER A 346 -6.57 5.27 -16.64
CA SER A 346 -5.28 5.10 -17.26
C SER A 346 -4.59 3.84 -16.74
N PHE A 347 -4.34 2.88 -17.62
CA PHE A 347 -3.58 1.66 -17.32
C PHE A 347 -2.05 1.85 -17.42
N ARG A 348 -1.58 3.04 -17.77
CA ARG A 348 -0.15 3.29 -17.94
C ARG A 348 0.52 3.54 -16.60
N ASP A 349 1.64 2.86 -16.38
CA ASP A 349 2.56 3.18 -15.31
C ASP A 349 3.45 4.35 -15.77
N TYR A 350 3.43 5.45 -15.02
CA TYR A 350 4.31 6.60 -15.24
C TYR A 350 5.28 6.71 -14.06
N ILE A 351 6.57 6.64 -14.35
CA ILE A 351 7.60 6.74 -13.32
C ILE A 351 7.62 8.12 -12.67
N GLY A 352 7.30 9.16 -13.42
CA GLY A 352 7.26 10.56 -12.97
C GLY A 352 6.17 10.86 -11.93
N GLY A 353 5.17 9.98 -11.79
CA GLY A 353 4.05 10.16 -10.85
C GLY A 353 4.33 9.68 -9.42
N GLY A 354 5.57 9.33 -9.07
CA GLY A 354 5.87 8.74 -7.77
C GLY A 354 7.16 9.22 -7.11
N MET A 355 7.27 8.90 -5.81
CA MET A 355 8.51 8.99 -5.03
C MET A 355 8.93 7.57 -4.61
N TYR A 356 10.22 7.32 -4.65
CA TYR A 356 10.85 6.02 -4.48
C TYR A 356 11.89 6.07 -3.37
N ARG A 357 11.90 5.09 -2.44
CA ARG A 357 13.13 4.90 -1.65
C ARG A 357 14.25 4.48 -2.59
N LYS A 358 15.37 5.18 -2.56
CA LYS A 358 16.51 4.85 -3.43
C LYS A 358 16.90 3.37 -3.35
N ALA A 359 16.81 2.78 -2.16
CA ALA A 359 17.11 1.37 -1.93
C ALA A 359 16.23 0.39 -2.74
N VAL A 360 15.03 0.80 -3.20
CA VAL A 360 14.17 -0.08 -4.00
C VAL A 360 14.81 -0.46 -5.34
N PHE A 361 15.65 0.41 -5.89
CA PHE A 361 16.39 0.13 -7.12
C PHE A 361 17.51 -0.92 -6.93
N ASN A 362 17.97 -1.14 -5.71
CA ASN A 362 18.87 -2.27 -5.42
C ASN A 362 18.10 -3.61 -5.42
N LYS A 363 16.82 -3.60 -5.03
CA LYS A 363 15.96 -4.78 -4.98
C LYS A 363 15.39 -5.14 -6.35
N VAL A 364 14.87 -4.17 -7.09
CA VAL A 364 14.20 -4.34 -8.38
C VAL A 364 15.19 -4.33 -9.55
N GLY A 365 16.30 -3.67 -9.38
CA GLY A 365 17.25 -3.33 -10.44
C GLY A 365 16.90 -2.01 -11.12
N LEU A 366 17.80 -1.56 -11.97
CA LEU A 366 17.68 -0.33 -12.76
C LEU A 366 16.66 -0.52 -13.91
N PHE A 367 16.38 0.55 -14.65
CA PHE A 367 15.58 0.49 -15.86
C PHE A 367 16.31 -0.32 -16.94
N ASP A 368 15.54 -1.03 -17.77
CA ASP A 368 16.08 -1.82 -18.87
C ASP A 368 16.42 -0.92 -20.06
N GLU A 369 17.71 -0.69 -20.26
CA GLU A 369 18.23 0.21 -21.30
C GLU A 369 18.01 -0.33 -22.73
N SER A 370 17.62 -1.61 -22.87
CA SER A 370 17.23 -2.17 -24.18
C SER A 370 15.81 -1.76 -24.62
N LEU A 371 15.04 -1.14 -23.72
CA LEU A 371 13.69 -0.68 -23.98
C LEU A 371 13.69 0.82 -24.30
N LEU A 372 13.40 1.18 -25.54
CA LEU A 372 13.20 2.59 -25.92
C LEU A 372 11.85 3.12 -25.40
N PHE A 373 10.87 2.23 -25.23
CA PHE A 373 9.54 2.51 -24.69
C PHE A 373 9.12 1.38 -23.75
N GLY A 374 8.30 1.71 -22.76
CA GLY A 374 7.72 0.74 -21.83
C GLY A 374 8.66 0.33 -20.69
N GLU A 375 9.78 1.02 -20.51
CA GLU A 375 10.74 0.84 -19.42
C GLU A 375 10.08 1.04 -18.04
N ASP A 376 9.15 1.99 -17.93
CA ASP A 376 8.36 2.23 -16.72
C ASP A 376 7.49 1.01 -16.39
N SER A 377 6.77 0.50 -17.39
CA SER A 377 5.89 -0.67 -17.23
C SER A 377 6.67 -1.94 -16.90
N ASP A 378 7.85 -2.12 -17.49
CA ASP A 378 8.74 -3.24 -17.14
C ASP A 378 9.22 -3.12 -15.70
N TRP A 379 9.68 -1.92 -15.27
CA TRP A 379 10.17 -1.70 -13.91
C TRP A 379 9.06 -1.95 -12.89
N PHE A 380 7.86 -1.40 -13.07
CA PHE A 380 6.74 -1.63 -12.17
C PHE A 380 6.26 -3.09 -12.16
N THR A 381 6.39 -3.80 -13.29
CA THR A 381 6.07 -5.24 -13.34
C THR A 381 7.06 -6.03 -12.49
N ARG A 382 8.36 -5.79 -12.63
CA ARG A 382 9.41 -6.40 -11.77
C ARG A 382 9.20 -6.04 -10.29
N ALA A 383 8.88 -4.80 -10.00
CA ALA A 383 8.62 -4.36 -8.63
C ALA A 383 7.44 -5.13 -7.98
N ARG A 384 6.35 -5.35 -8.73
CA ARG A 384 5.19 -6.13 -8.26
C ARG A 384 5.55 -7.62 -8.09
N GLU A 385 6.32 -8.19 -9.02
CA GLU A 385 6.82 -9.57 -8.95
C GLU A 385 7.67 -9.81 -7.69
N LEU A 386 8.48 -8.83 -7.30
CA LEU A 386 9.36 -8.88 -6.13
C LEU A 386 8.69 -8.40 -4.82
N GLY A 387 7.37 -8.16 -4.84
CA GLY A 387 6.63 -7.77 -3.65
C GLY A 387 7.05 -6.41 -3.08
N VAL A 388 7.39 -5.45 -3.95
CA VAL A 388 7.66 -4.06 -3.53
C VAL A 388 6.40 -3.45 -2.92
N SER A 389 6.57 -2.78 -1.78
CA SER A 389 5.48 -2.08 -1.10
C SER A 389 5.17 -0.77 -1.84
N ILE A 390 4.11 -0.79 -2.66
CA ILE A 390 3.65 0.35 -3.46
C ILE A 390 2.32 0.87 -2.88
N GLN A 391 2.27 2.13 -2.48
CA GLN A 391 1.04 2.82 -2.13
C GLN A 391 0.53 3.62 -3.33
N GLN A 392 -0.71 3.34 -3.75
CA GLN A 392 -1.43 4.16 -4.71
C GLN A 392 -2.25 5.21 -3.95
N LEU A 393 -1.98 6.49 -4.22
CA LEU A 393 -2.81 7.61 -3.77
C LEU A 393 -4.05 7.76 -4.66
N ASP A 394 -5.14 8.26 -4.11
CA ASP A 394 -6.36 8.58 -4.86
C ASP A 394 -6.34 10.03 -5.42
N GLU A 395 -5.16 10.53 -5.72
CA GLU A 395 -4.87 11.89 -6.13
C GLU A 395 -4.06 11.89 -7.43
N VAL A 396 -4.18 12.97 -8.21
CA VAL A 396 -3.29 13.20 -9.37
C VAL A 396 -1.94 13.65 -8.83
N THR A 397 -0.88 12.95 -9.23
CA THR A 397 0.50 13.24 -8.83
C THR A 397 1.40 13.62 -10.00
N LEU A 398 0.87 13.52 -11.22
CA LEU A 398 1.59 13.91 -12.43
C LEU A 398 0.63 14.50 -13.45
N TYR A 399 0.99 15.60 -14.03
CA TYR A 399 0.36 16.15 -15.22
C TYR A 399 1.25 15.90 -16.44
N VAL A 400 0.78 15.01 -17.31
CA VAL A 400 1.47 14.65 -18.56
C VAL A 400 1.03 15.59 -19.66
N ARG A 401 1.94 16.44 -20.11
CA ARG A 401 1.66 17.43 -21.16
C ARG A 401 1.62 16.77 -22.52
N ARG A 402 0.55 17.07 -23.30
CA ARG A 402 0.40 16.65 -24.69
C ARG A 402 0.68 17.81 -25.63
N HIS A 403 1.70 17.62 -26.46
CA HIS A 403 2.09 18.53 -27.52
C HIS A 403 2.63 17.71 -28.70
N GLY A 404 2.53 18.19 -29.92
CA GLY A 404 2.85 17.42 -31.14
C GLY A 404 4.31 16.92 -31.29
N LYS A 405 5.13 17.03 -30.21
CA LYS A 405 6.50 16.52 -30.14
C LYS A 405 6.69 15.41 -29.10
N ASN A 406 5.63 14.92 -28.46
CA ASN A 406 5.77 13.82 -27.49
C ASN A 406 6.28 12.55 -28.17
N MET A 407 7.26 11.87 -27.58
CA MET A 407 7.87 10.65 -28.12
C MET A 407 6.86 9.52 -28.39
N THR A 408 5.75 9.47 -27.65
CA THR A 408 4.73 8.42 -27.74
C THR A 408 3.52 8.80 -28.61
N GLU A 409 3.48 10.02 -29.15
CA GLU A 409 2.34 10.48 -29.93
C GLU A 409 2.20 9.74 -31.25
N GLY A 410 0.96 9.29 -31.57
CA GLY A 410 0.65 8.55 -32.78
C GLY A 410 1.18 7.12 -32.85
N LYS A 411 1.83 6.61 -31.79
CA LYS A 411 2.39 5.26 -31.78
C LYS A 411 1.38 4.22 -31.29
N SER A 412 1.36 3.07 -31.96
CA SER A 412 0.59 1.89 -31.57
C SER A 412 1.21 1.19 -30.34
N LEU A 413 0.45 0.31 -29.66
CA LEU A 413 0.95 -0.51 -28.54
C LEU A 413 2.15 -1.40 -28.94
N VAL A 414 2.23 -1.80 -30.21
CA VAL A 414 3.35 -2.59 -30.72
C VAL A 414 4.62 -1.73 -30.81
N GLU A 415 4.50 -0.52 -31.34
CA GLU A 415 5.61 0.43 -31.43
C GLU A 415 6.07 0.93 -30.05
N LEU A 416 5.19 0.89 -29.07
CA LEU A 416 5.48 1.19 -27.66
C LEU A 416 6.05 -0.01 -26.88
N ASN A 417 6.49 -1.08 -27.55
CA ASN A 417 7.11 -2.27 -26.96
C ASN A 417 6.28 -3.01 -25.90
N MET A 418 4.96 -2.75 -25.78
CA MET A 418 4.12 -3.37 -24.74
C MET A 418 4.11 -4.91 -24.82
N LEU A 419 4.11 -5.48 -26.04
CA LEU A 419 4.20 -6.94 -26.21
C LEU A 419 5.54 -7.49 -25.76
N HIS A 420 6.63 -6.74 -25.93
CA HIS A 420 7.96 -7.14 -25.47
C HIS A 420 8.05 -7.15 -23.94
N VAL A 421 7.49 -6.15 -23.28
CA VAL A 421 7.39 -6.08 -21.81
C VAL A 421 6.59 -7.27 -21.26
N ILE A 422 5.43 -7.57 -21.86
CA ILE A 422 4.61 -8.73 -21.48
C ILE A 422 5.40 -10.04 -21.65
N LYS A 423 6.08 -10.20 -22.79
CA LYS A 423 6.91 -11.39 -23.05
C LYS A 423 7.99 -11.56 -22.00
N LYS A 424 8.76 -10.51 -21.69
CA LYS A 424 9.78 -10.54 -20.62
C LYS A 424 9.19 -10.96 -19.27
N ALA A 425 8.02 -10.45 -18.91
CA ALA A 425 7.34 -10.83 -17.67
C ALA A 425 6.93 -12.32 -17.65
N LEU A 426 6.42 -12.83 -18.76
CA LEU A 426 6.07 -14.25 -18.90
C LEU A 426 7.31 -15.16 -18.85
N ASP A 427 8.40 -14.76 -19.48
CA ASP A 427 9.65 -15.53 -19.47
C ASP A 427 10.22 -15.58 -18.03
N ARG A 428 10.26 -14.48 -17.29
CA ARG A 428 10.63 -14.47 -15.86
C ARG A 428 9.77 -15.44 -15.02
N LYS A 429 8.44 -15.43 -15.23
CA LYS A 429 7.53 -16.35 -14.51
C LYS A 429 7.82 -17.82 -14.83
N ARG A 430 8.08 -18.14 -16.11
CA ARG A 430 8.43 -19.51 -16.53
C ARG A 430 9.74 -19.99 -15.91
N ASP A 431 10.72 -19.12 -15.81
CA ASP A 431 12.02 -19.46 -15.21
C ASP A 431 11.90 -19.71 -13.69
N VAL A 432 11.05 -18.98 -13.00
CA VAL A 432 10.73 -19.22 -11.59
C VAL A 432 10.03 -20.57 -11.42
N MET A 433 9.03 -20.91 -12.26
CA MET A 433 8.32 -22.19 -12.21
C MET A 433 9.26 -23.36 -12.46
N LYS A 434 10.16 -23.25 -13.44
CA LYS A 434 11.19 -24.30 -13.72
C LYS A 434 12.11 -24.52 -12.52
N THR A 435 12.50 -23.48 -11.81
CA THR A 435 13.35 -23.60 -10.61
C THR A 435 12.61 -24.18 -9.41
N GLN A 436 11.28 -24.07 -9.37
CA GLN A 436 10.44 -24.65 -8.31
C GLN A 436 9.93 -26.05 -8.62
N GLY A 437 10.25 -26.62 -9.80
CA GLY A 437 9.87 -27.98 -10.19
C GLY A 437 8.40 -28.14 -10.61
N GLU A 438 7.70 -27.03 -10.89
CA GLU A 438 6.34 -27.03 -11.41
C GLU A 438 6.36 -27.05 -12.95
N GLU A 439 5.77 -28.08 -13.57
CA GLU A 439 5.58 -28.10 -15.03
C GLU A 439 4.55 -27.04 -15.44
N PRO A 440 4.81 -26.24 -16.47
CA PRO A 440 3.84 -25.28 -16.98
C PRO A 440 2.62 -26.03 -17.53
N CYS A 441 1.42 -25.70 -17.03
CA CYS A 441 0.17 -26.12 -17.66
C CYS A 441 0.19 -25.76 -19.15
N ARG A 442 -0.05 -26.78 -20.00
CA ARG A 442 -0.12 -26.66 -21.47
C ARG A 442 -1.33 -25.85 -21.91
#